data_8410197fd2630cecd35871f7e20e3c7b
#
_entry.id   8410197fd2630cecd35871f7e20e3c7b
#
_cell.length_a   1.000
_cell.length_b   1.000
_cell.length_c   1.000
_cell.angle_alpha   90.00
_cell.angle_beta   90.00
_cell.angle_gamma   90.00
#
_symmetry.space_group_name_H-M   'P 1'
#
loop_
_entity.id
_entity.type
_entity.pdbx_description
1 polymer ?
#
loop_
_entity_poly.entity_id
_entity_poly.type
_entity_poly.pdbx_seq_one_letter_code
_entity_poly.pdbx_strand_id
1 'polypeptide(L)'
;MKTYQVDENGYYGEFGGAYVPEILHQCVENLQKKYLEVLESDSFKKEFNQLLRDYVGRPSPLYQAKRLSEMYGCKIYLKREDLNHTGAHKINNTIGQILLARRMGKTRIIAETGAGQHGVATALSLIHI
;
A
#
# COMPACT_ATOMS: atom_id res chain seq x y z
N MET A 1 19.03 -11.72 -15.21
CA MET A 1 18.27 -10.53 -14.79
C MET A 1 18.39 -10.46 -13.28
N LYS A 2 18.88 -9.35 -12.68
CA LYS A 2 18.91 -9.22 -11.22
C LYS A 2 17.47 -9.12 -10.73
N THR A 3 17.03 -10.06 -9.93
CA THR A 3 15.71 -10.01 -9.27
C THR A 3 15.80 -9.05 -8.09
N TYR A 4 15.14 -7.92 -8.19
CA TYR A 4 15.03 -6.94 -7.09
C TYR A 4 13.91 -7.36 -6.13
N GLN A 5 14.08 -8.52 -5.50
CA GLN A 5 13.14 -9.03 -4.52
C GLN A 5 13.81 -9.09 -3.15
N VAL A 6 13.02 -8.85 -2.13
CA VAL A 6 13.46 -9.03 -0.74
C VAL A 6 13.68 -10.51 -0.46
N ASP A 7 14.74 -10.85 0.27
CA ASP A 7 14.98 -12.19 0.76
C ASP A 7 14.12 -12.52 2.00
N GLU A 8 14.24 -13.74 2.51
CA GLU A 8 13.49 -14.21 3.68
C GLU A 8 13.77 -13.42 4.97
N ASN A 9 14.91 -12.71 5.02
CA ASN A 9 15.34 -11.90 6.16
C ASN A 9 15.00 -10.41 5.99
N GLY A 10 14.35 -10.02 4.90
CA GLY A 10 13.96 -8.63 4.64
C GLY A 10 15.05 -7.79 3.99
N TYR A 11 16.02 -8.41 3.31
CA TYR A 11 17.10 -7.69 2.65
C TYR A 11 16.96 -7.68 1.13
N TYR A 12 17.34 -6.55 0.52
CA TYR A 12 17.57 -6.38 -0.92
C TYR A 12 19.07 -6.34 -1.18
N GLY A 13 19.72 -7.52 -1.20
CA GLY A 13 21.18 -7.64 -1.24
C GLY A 13 21.80 -7.16 0.09
N GLU A 14 22.62 -6.11 0.05
CA GLU A 14 23.22 -5.49 1.25
C GLU A 14 22.33 -4.47 1.97
N PHE A 15 21.14 -4.15 1.42
CA PHE A 15 20.22 -3.14 1.96
C PHE A 15 19.00 -3.80 2.59
N GLY A 16 18.58 -3.31 3.72
CA GLY A 16 17.36 -3.80 4.39
C GLY A 16 17.57 -4.08 5.88
N GLY A 17 16.72 -4.96 6.40
CA GLY A 17 16.69 -5.31 7.81
C GLY A 17 15.70 -4.48 8.64
N ALA A 18 15.59 -4.79 9.93
CA ALA A 18 14.64 -4.16 10.85
C ALA A 18 15.40 -3.47 11.99
N TYR A 19 15.74 -2.21 11.80
CA TYR A 19 16.41 -1.36 12.80
C TYR A 19 15.38 -0.65 13.66
N VAL A 20 14.67 -1.42 14.47
CA VAL A 20 13.61 -0.93 15.36
C VAL A 20 14.00 -1.12 16.82
N PRO A 21 13.40 -0.37 17.78
CA PRO A 21 13.59 -0.62 19.20
C PRO A 21 13.30 -2.08 19.59
N GLU A 22 14.06 -2.63 20.52
CA GLU A 22 13.98 -4.04 20.92
C GLU A 22 12.57 -4.51 21.25
N ILE A 23 11.80 -3.68 21.90
CA ILE A 23 10.39 -3.95 22.27
C ILE A 23 9.49 -4.23 21.03
N LEU A 24 9.88 -3.80 19.84
CA LEU A 24 9.12 -3.99 18.61
C LEU A 24 9.59 -5.21 17.79
N HIS A 25 10.72 -5.83 18.11
CA HIS A 25 11.28 -6.96 17.33
C HIS A 25 10.27 -8.09 17.17
N GLN A 26 9.67 -8.54 18.28
CA GLN A 26 8.68 -9.63 18.23
C GLN A 26 7.45 -9.26 17.38
N CYS A 27 7.04 -8.00 17.40
CA CYS A 27 5.92 -7.53 16.58
C CYS A 27 6.27 -7.55 15.09
N VAL A 28 7.47 -7.12 14.74
CA VAL A 28 7.97 -7.10 13.35
C VAL A 28 8.15 -8.53 12.81
N GLU A 29 8.71 -9.45 13.59
CA GLU A 29 8.85 -10.86 13.21
C GLU A 29 7.48 -11.52 12.95
N ASN A 30 6.53 -11.29 13.84
CA ASN A 30 5.17 -11.82 13.67
C ASN A 30 4.48 -11.22 12.42
N LEU A 31 4.71 -9.92 12.16
CA LEU A 31 4.22 -9.27 10.96
C LEU A 31 4.82 -9.87 9.69
N GLN A 32 6.14 -10.09 9.67
CA GLN A 32 6.85 -10.64 8.52
C GLN A 32 6.32 -12.04 8.16
N LYS A 33 6.24 -12.93 9.14
CA LYS A 33 5.71 -14.30 8.94
C LYS A 33 4.28 -14.27 8.38
N LYS A 34 3.41 -13.48 9.01
CA LYS A 34 2.00 -13.41 8.60
C LYS A 34 1.82 -12.70 7.26
N TYR A 35 2.65 -11.72 6.96
CA TYR A 35 2.63 -11.00 5.68
C TYR A 35 2.86 -11.93 4.50
N LEU A 36 3.91 -12.77 4.55
CA LEU A 36 4.21 -13.74 3.50
C LEU A 36 3.07 -14.75 3.31
N GLU A 37 2.55 -15.32 4.41
CA GLU A 37 1.42 -16.25 4.38
C GLU A 37 0.17 -15.62 3.75
N VAL A 38 -0.18 -14.40 4.17
CA VAL A 38 -1.41 -13.71 3.73
C VAL A 38 -1.31 -13.28 2.28
N LEU A 39 -0.17 -12.75 1.83
CA LEU A 39 0.00 -12.27 0.45
C LEU A 39 -0.16 -13.38 -0.60
N GLU A 40 0.21 -14.61 -0.27
CA GLU A 40 0.05 -15.74 -1.17
C GLU A 40 -1.39 -16.27 -1.21
N SER A 41 -2.20 -15.93 -0.24
CA SER A 41 -3.59 -16.39 -0.12
C SER A 41 -4.49 -15.81 -1.23
N ASP A 42 -5.14 -16.68 -1.97
CA ASP A 42 -6.10 -16.28 -3.02
C ASP A 42 -7.28 -15.48 -2.47
N SER A 43 -7.71 -15.77 -1.26
CA SER A 43 -8.78 -15.03 -0.59
C SER A 43 -8.38 -13.58 -0.31
N PHE A 44 -7.13 -13.34 0.09
CA PHE A 44 -6.60 -11.98 0.28
C PHE A 44 -6.52 -11.23 -1.05
N LYS A 45 -5.93 -11.87 -2.07
CA LYS A 45 -5.77 -11.27 -3.40
C LYS A 45 -7.12 -10.89 -4.00
N LYS A 46 -8.11 -11.76 -3.86
CA LYS A 46 -9.48 -11.53 -4.36
C LYS A 46 -10.13 -10.34 -3.66
N GLU A 47 -10.14 -10.32 -2.32
CA GLU A 47 -10.73 -9.25 -1.52
C GLU A 47 -10.02 -7.92 -1.75
N PHE A 48 -8.69 -7.91 -1.74
CA PHE A 48 -7.89 -6.73 -1.97
C PHE A 48 -8.13 -6.12 -3.36
N ASN A 49 -8.11 -6.95 -4.41
CA ASN A 49 -8.36 -6.49 -5.78
C ASN A 49 -9.81 -6.00 -5.97
N GLN A 50 -10.77 -6.62 -5.30
CA GLN A 50 -12.15 -6.15 -5.31
C GLN A 50 -12.26 -4.77 -4.69
N LEU A 51 -11.68 -4.53 -3.51
CA LEU A 51 -11.70 -3.22 -2.85
C LEU A 51 -10.93 -2.17 -3.64
N LEU A 52 -9.81 -2.53 -4.25
CA LEU A 52 -9.08 -1.61 -5.13
C LEU A 52 -9.95 -1.15 -6.30
N ARG A 53 -10.72 -2.05 -6.92
CA ARG A 53 -11.59 -1.72 -8.05
C ARG A 53 -12.85 -0.96 -7.62
N ASP A 54 -13.57 -1.51 -6.64
CA ASP A 54 -14.95 -1.09 -6.36
C ASP A 54 -15.01 0.06 -5.34
N TYR A 55 -14.00 0.20 -4.48
CA TYR A 55 -13.94 1.21 -3.44
C TYR A 55 -12.89 2.29 -3.68
N VAL A 56 -11.69 1.91 -4.09
CA VAL A 56 -10.58 2.85 -4.33
C VAL A 56 -10.70 3.53 -5.69
N GLY A 57 -11.23 2.85 -6.70
CA GLY A 57 -11.33 3.34 -8.07
C GLY A 57 -10.13 2.99 -8.95
N ARG A 58 -9.50 1.84 -8.70
CA ARG A 58 -8.37 1.34 -9.50
C ARG A 58 -8.84 0.51 -10.71
N PRO A 59 -8.10 0.53 -11.84
CA PRO A 59 -6.91 1.35 -12.10
C PRO A 59 -7.26 2.82 -12.30
N SER A 60 -6.49 3.74 -11.69
CA SER A 60 -6.65 5.16 -11.94
C SER A 60 -6.27 5.52 -13.38
N PRO A 61 -6.91 6.52 -14.01
CA PRO A 61 -6.65 6.88 -15.40
C PRO A 61 -5.21 7.32 -15.67
N LEU A 62 -4.75 7.06 -16.89
CA LEU A 62 -3.54 7.65 -17.46
C LEU A 62 -3.97 8.74 -18.44
N TYR A 63 -3.73 10.00 -18.08
CA TYR A 63 -4.15 11.17 -18.84
C TYR A 63 -2.99 11.82 -19.58
N GLN A 64 -3.13 12.00 -20.89
CA GLN A 64 -2.13 12.74 -21.68
C GLN A 64 -2.33 14.26 -21.48
N ALA A 65 -1.32 14.90 -20.91
CA ALA A 65 -1.28 16.35 -20.72
C ALA A 65 -0.80 17.04 -22.00
N LYS A 66 -1.71 17.25 -22.97
CA LYS A 66 -1.38 17.75 -24.32
C LYS A 66 -0.62 19.08 -24.28
N ARG A 67 -1.11 20.09 -23.56
CA ARG A 67 -0.47 21.41 -23.48
C ARG A 67 0.95 21.33 -22.89
N LEU A 68 1.16 20.53 -21.84
CA LEU A 68 2.50 20.32 -21.30
C LEU A 68 3.40 19.57 -22.29
N SER A 69 2.84 18.59 -23.01
CA SER A 69 3.59 17.85 -24.02
C SER A 69 4.07 18.75 -25.16
N GLU A 70 3.23 19.67 -25.62
CA GLU A 70 3.58 20.70 -26.62
C GLU A 70 4.65 21.65 -26.08
N MET A 71 4.49 22.16 -24.87
CA MET A 71 5.41 23.10 -24.22
C MET A 71 6.83 22.52 -24.07
N TYR A 72 6.93 21.24 -23.71
CA TYR A 72 8.22 20.59 -23.45
C TYR A 72 8.73 19.71 -24.60
N GLY A 73 8.02 19.62 -25.72
CA GLY A 73 8.42 18.85 -26.89
C GLY A 73 8.51 17.33 -26.66
N CYS A 74 7.80 16.79 -25.67
CA CYS A 74 7.77 15.37 -25.34
C CYS A 74 6.38 14.91 -24.88
N LYS A 75 6.09 13.61 -24.95
CA LYS A 75 4.79 13.07 -24.48
C LYS A 75 4.78 12.96 -22.97
N ILE A 76 3.94 13.78 -22.32
CA ILE A 76 3.75 13.80 -20.87
C ILE A 76 2.41 13.15 -20.52
N TYR A 77 2.45 12.14 -19.64
CA TYR A 77 1.27 11.46 -19.12
C TYR A 77 1.20 11.60 -17.61
N LEU A 78 0.01 11.89 -17.10
CA LEU A 78 -0.27 11.98 -15.67
C LEU A 78 -1.00 10.72 -15.22
N LYS A 79 -0.42 10.00 -14.27
CA LYS A 79 -1.11 8.92 -13.55
C LYS A 79 -1.99 9.55 -12.48
N ARG A 80 -3.31 9.55 -12.71
CA ARG A 80 -4.30 10.32 -11.96
C ARG A 80 -4.67 9.66 -10.62
N GLU A 81 -3.70 9.57 -9.69
CA GLU A 81 -3.95 9.05 -8.33
C GLU A 81 -4.80 10.00 -7.47
N ASP A 82 -4.94 11.24 -7.90
CA ASP A 82 -5.87 12.23 -7.33
C ASP A 82 -7.34 11.86 -7.53
N LEU A 83 -7.66 10.95 -8.45
CA LEU A 83 -9.01 10.44 -8.69
C LEU A 83 -9.37 9.21 -7.86
N ASN A 84 -8.43 8.67 -7.10
CA ASN A 84 -8.74 7.62 -6.15
C ASN A 84 -9.66 8.14 -5.03
N HIS A 85 -10.41 7.24 -4.41
CA HIS A 85 -11.14 7.57 -3.19
C HIS A 85 -10.20 8.20 -2.16
N THR A 86 -10.57 9.29 -1.52
CA THR A 86 -9.77 10.20 -0.69
C THR A 86 -8.94 11.25 -1.43
N GLY A 87 -8.97 11.28 -2.76
CA GLY A 87 -8.24 12.27 -3.56
C GLY A 87 -6.72 12.11 -3.56
N ALA A 88 -6.18 10.93 -3.16
CA ALA A 88 -4.76 10.69 -3.04
C ALA A 88 -4.40 9.19 -3.16
N HIS A 89 -3.10 8.91 -3.30
CA HIS A 89 -2.59 7.55 -3.46
C HIS A 89 -2.55 6.71 -2.17
N LYS A 90 -2.66 7.31 -1.00
CA LYS A 90 -2.50 6.63 0.30
C LYS A 90 -3.48 5.48 0.51
N ILE A 91 -4.70 5.59 -0.01
CA ILE A 91 -5.71 4.55 0.08
C ILE A 91 -5.26 3.21 -0.52
N ASN A 92 -4.37 3.22 -1.50
CA ASN A 92 -3.86 2.02 -2.14
C ASN A 92 -3.15 1.08 -1.16
N ASN A 93 -2.33 1.64 -0.26
CA ASN A 93 -1.60 0.83 0.71
C ASN A 93 -2.40 0.60 2.00
N THR A 94 -3.19 1.57 2.45
CA THR A 94 -3.95 1.43 3.70
C THR A 94 -4.99 0.32 3.64
N ILE A 95 -5.65 0.12 2.52
CA ILE A 95 -6.56 -1.02 2.31
C ILE A 95 -5.83 -2.35 2.55
N GLY A 96 -4.65 -2.54 1.95
CA GLY A 96 -3.87 -3.76 2.15
C GLY A 96 -3.38 -3.95 3.58
N GLN A 97 -2.92 -2.87 4.21
CA GLN A 97 -2.47 -2.89 5.61
C GLN A 97 -3.61 -3.25 6.57
N ILE A 98 -4.79 -2.69 6.38
CA ILE A 98 -5.96 -2.98 7.21
C ILE A 98 -6.44 -4.42 7.02
N LEU A 99 -6.52 -4.92 5.79
CA LEU A 99 -6.86 -6.31 5.52
C LEU A 99 -5.87 -7.29 6.16
N LEU A 100 -4.57 -6.98 6.11
CA LEU A 100 -3.54 -7.76 6.77
C LEU A 100 -3.71 -7.74 8.30
N ALA A 101 -3.87 -6.56 8.88
CA ALA A 101 -4.08 -6.40 10.33
C ALA A 101 -5.31 -7.18 10.82
N ARG A 102 -6.41 -7.13 10.09
CA ARG A 102 -7.62 -7.93 10.37
C ARG A 102 -7.33 -9.43 10.35
N ARG A 103 -6.61 -9.93 9.34
CA ARG A 103 -6.22 -11.35 9.27
C ARG A 103 -5.24 -11.77 10.35
N MET A 104 -4.51 -10.82 10.93
CA MET A 104 -3.68 -11.02 12.12
C MET A 104 -4.48 -10.95 13.44
N GLY A 105 -5.79 -10.77 13.38
CA GLY A 105 -6.66 -10.64 14.56
C GLY A 105 -6.47 -9.33 15.33
N LYS A 106 -5.94 -8.28 14.69
CA LYS A 106 -5.79 -6.97 15.32
C LYS A 106 -7.15 -6.27 15.40
N THR A 107 -7.47 -5.75 16.59
CA THR A 107 -8.73 -5.03 16.86
C THR A 107 -8.52 -3.54 17.08
N ARG A 108 -7.27 -3.10 17.18
CA ARG A 108 -6.89 -1.69 17.36
C ARG A 108 -5.84 -1.30 16.34
N ILE A 109 -6.14 -0.28 15.55
CA ILE A 109 -5.26 0.27 14.54
C ILE A 109 -4.84 1.68 14.95
N ILE A 110 -3.55 1.94 14.82
CA ILE A 110 -2.96 3.26 15.05
C ILE A 110 -2.30 3.69 13.75
N ALA A 111 -2.61 4.89 13.28
CA ALA A 111 -1.97 5.49 12.12
C ALA A 111 -1.15 6.71 12.55
N GLU A 112 0.11 6.74 12.16
CA GLU A 112 0.91 7.96 12.15
C GLU A 112 0.54 8.75 10.90
N THR A 113 0.40 10.07 11.01
CA THR A 113 0.02 10.92 9.89
C THR A 113 0.58 12.34 10.06
N GLY A 114 1.36 12.80 9.08
CA GLY A 114 1.86 14.18 9.04
C GLY A 114 0.79 15.15 8.52
N ALA A 115 0.63 15.26 7.20
CA ALA A 115 -0.33 16.15 6.55
C ALA A 115 -1.81 15.68 6.59
N GLY A 116 -2.11 14.57 7.25
CA GLY A 116 -3.47 14.05 7.42
C GLY A 116 -3.92 13.01 6.39
N GLN A 117 -3.35 12.95 5.20
CA GLN A 117 -3.78 12.04 4.14
C GLN A 117 -3.74 10.56 4.54
N HIS A 118 -2.69 10.14 5.25
CA HIS A 118 -2.57 8.74 5.69
C HIS A 118 -3.61 8.40 6.76
N GLY A 119 -3.84 9.30 7.71
CA GLY A 119 -4.87 9.14 8.73
C GLY A 119 -6.27 9.01 8.15
N VAL A 120 -6.63 9.90 7.20
CA VAL A 120 -7.91 9.84 6.49
C VAL A 120 -8.06 8.51 5.72
N ALA A 121 -7.03 8.12 4.96
CA ALA A 121 -7.05 6.87 4.21
C ALA A 121 -7.18 5.64 5.13
N THR A 122 -6.50 5.64 6.29
CA THR A 122 -6.62 4.56 7.28
C THR A 122 -8.03 4.51 7.87
N ALA A 123 -8.60 5.65 8.27
CA ALA A 123 -9.94 5.72 8.83
C ALA A 123 -11.00 5.18 7.84
N LEU A 124 -10.90 5.58 6.57
CA LEU A 124 -11.81 5.11 5.53
C LEU A 124 -11.58 3.64 5.16
N SER A 125 -10.35 3.14 5.25
CA SER A 125 -10.08 1.71 5.07
C SER A 125 -10.65 0.84 6.20
N LEU A 126 -10.80 1.39 7.42
CA LEU A 126 -11.38 0.70 8.58
C LEU A 126 -12.87 0.41 8.43
N ILE A 127 -13.58 1.05 7.51
CA ILE A 127 -15.00 0.78 7.23
C ILE A 127 -15.23 -0.70 6.83
N HIS A 128 -14.20 -1.36 6.33
CA HIS A 128 -14.28 -2.75 5.82
C HIS A 128 -13.88 -3.83 6.84
N ILE A 129 -13.64 -3.49 8.10
CA ILE A 129 -13.29 -4.45 9.16
C ILE A 129 -14.24 -4.40 10.35
#